data_79441817bd0b8efa237e82e197352fe3
#
_entry.id   79441817bd0b8efa237e82e197352fe3
#
_cell.length_a   1.000
_cell.length_b   1.000
_cell.length_c   1.000
_cell.angle_alpha   90.00
_cell.angle_beta   90.00
_cell.angle_gamma   90.00
#
_symmetry.space_group_name_H-M   'P 1'
#
loop_
_entity.id
_entity.type
_entity.pdbx_description
1 polymer ?
#
loop_
_entity_poly.entity_id
_entity_poly.type
_entity_poly.pdbx_seq_one_letter_code
_entity_poly.pdbx_strand_id
1 'polypeptide(L)'
;MNINKIYHGDVLEVLRTFPDECVDCVIADPPYNISKKNDRRDRSKLNSPIMRMNKPLNYDFGEWDNMDRKEFLEFTNKWLKQCCRVLKKSGAIISFFSKEDISYLGWKAKDWGIRTRTILSWHKTNPVPSFRKVNYLSACEFIWVGSKGDKSWTFNFLQQKEMHNFFETANSSGYGITEHPTEKPESLLGWLINIHTNKGNIILDPFMGSGTTAVVAKKFARKYIGIEINEKYIKIAETRLAQEVLF
;
A
#
# COMPACT_ATOMS: atom_id res chain seq x y z
N MET A 1 4.00 7.53 21.31
CA MET A 1 3.28 6.84 20.20
C MET A 1 2.01 6.21 20.77
N ASN A 2 0.85 6.57 20.25
CA ASN A 2 -0.44 6.00 20.64
C ASN A 2 -0.88 4.97 19.60
N ILE A 3 -1.35 3.81 20.07
CA ILE A 3 -1.90 2.73 19.23
C ILE A 3 -3.39 2.96 18.96
N ASN A 4 -3.90 2.34 17.88
CA ASN A 4 -5.26 2.52 17.35
C ASN A 4 -5.55 4.00 17.05
N LYS A 5 -4.56 4.68 16.47
CA LYS A 5 -4.62 6.11 16.16
C LYS A 5 -4.18 6.38 14.73
N ILE A 6 -4.84 7.37 14.13
CA ILE A 6 -4.44 8.01 12.89
C ILE A 6 -3.66 9.27 13.24
N TYR A 7 -2.48 9.42 12.66
CA TYR A 7 -1.65 10.61 12.78
C TYR A 7 -1.80 11.45 11.51
N HIS A 8 -2.24 12.69 11.66
CA HIS A 8 -2.28 13.65 10.57
C HIS A 8 -0.92 14.29 10.40
N GLY A 9 -0.33 14.20 9.22
CA GLY A 9 0.94 14.86 8.91
C GLY A 9 1.79 14.15 7.86
N ASP A 10 2.94 14.76 7.59
CA ASP A 10 3.97 14.17 6.72
C ASP A 10 4.54 12.88 7.35
N VAL A 11 4.68 11.86 6.53
CA VAL A 11 5.14 10.54 6.96
C VAL A 11 6.52 10.58 7.62
N LEU A 12 7.45 11.39 7.09
CA LEU A 12 8.81 11.47 7.62
C LEU A 12 8.85 12.21 8.96
N GLU A 13 8.03 13.24 9.12
CA GLU A 13 7.93 14.00 10.37
C GLU A 13 7.30 13.15 11.47
N VAL A 14 6.18 12.50 11.17
CA VAL A 14 5.50 11.64 12.15
C VAL A 14 6.37 10.46 12.55
N LEU A 15 6.97 9.74 11.61
CA LEU A 15 7.81 8.58 11.92
C LEU A 15 9.02 8.93 12.78
N ARG A 16 9.59 10.13 12.67
CA ARG A 16 10.71 10.60 13.53
C ARG A 16 10.33 10.63 15.01
N THR A 17 9.05 10.80 15.33
CA THR A 17 8.56 10.84 16.72
C THR A 17 8.38 9.45 17.34
N PHE A 18 8.44 8.38 16.52
CA PHE A 18 8.23 7.02 16.98
C PHE A 18 9.55 6.42 17.48
N PRO A 19 9.50 5.65 18.58
CA PRO A 19 10.69 4.94 19.07
C PRO A 19 11.12 3.85 18.07
N ASP A 20 12.36 3.41 18.18
CA ASP A 20 12.87 2.28 17.44
C ASP A 20 12.13 0.99 17.86
N GLU A 21 12.01 0.05 16.94
CA GLU A 21 11.50 -1.30 17.21
C GLU A 21 10.15 -1.34 17.97
N CYS A 22 9.20 -0.49 17.56
CA CYS A 22 7.92 -0.32 18.24
C CYS A 22 6.71 -0.96 17.52
N VAL A 23 6.84 -1.36 16.25
CA VAL A 23 5.75 -1.97 15.48
C VAL A 23 6.13 -3.39 15.02
N ASP A 24 5.12 -4.26 14.91
CA ASP A 24 5.33 -5.67 14.56
C ASP A 24 5.29 -5.90 13.05
N CYS A 25 4.54 -5.07 12.33
CA CYS A 25 4.41 -5.14 10.86
C CYS A 25 4.26 -3.75 10.27
N VAL A 26 4.83 -3.54 9.10
CA VAL A 26 4.58 -2.36 8.24
C VAL A 26 3.86 -2.85 6.99
N ILE A 27 2.75 -2.21 6.63
CA ILE A 27 2.06 -2.40 5.34
C ILE A 27 1.98 -1.02 4.70
N ALA A 28 2.67 -0.84 3.58
CA ALA A 28 2.83 0.44 2.92
C ALA A 28 2.32 0.41 1.47
N ASP A 29 1.54 1.41 1.10
CA ASP A 29 1.14 1.68 -0.29
C ASP A 29 1.57 3.12 -0.66
N PRO A 30 2.88 3.36 -0.84
CA PRO A 30 3.41 4.69 -1.08
C PRO A 30 3.03 5.21 -2.47
N PRO A 31 3.19 6.51 -2.74
CA PRO A 31 3.08 7.06 -4.09
C PRO A 31 4.03 6.32 -5.06
N TYR A 32 3.54 6.01 -6.27
CA TYR A 32 4.32 5.30 -7.30
C TYR A 32 4.98 6.22 -8.31
N ASN A 33 4.76 7.54 -8.21
CA ASN A 33 5.23 8.55 -9.16
C ASN A 33 4.80 8.25 -10.61
N ILE A 34 3.56 7.83 -10.79
CA ILE A 34 2.99 7.45 -12.08
C ILE A 34 2.25 8.61 -12.77
N SER A 35 2.02 9.72 -12.09
CA SER A 35 1.44 10.95 -12.62
C SER A 35 2.45 11.68 -13.50
N LYS A 36 2.95 11.03 -14.55
CA LYS A 36 3.87 11.68 -15.48
C LYS A 36 3.19 12.86 -16.14
N LYS A 37 3.79 14.05 -16.04
CA LYS A 37 3.50 15.22 -16.88
C LYS A 37 3.66 14.94 -18.37
N ASN A 38 4.08 13.76 -18.75
CA ASN A 38 4.37 13.39 -20.13
C ASN A 38 3.15 12.82 -20.82
N ASP A 39 2.79 13.51 -21.85
CA ASP A 39 1.78 13.20 -22.84
C ASP A 39 0.38 13.77 -22.54
N ARG A 40 0.33 15.05 -22.20
CA ARG A 40 -0.80 15.86 -22.65
C ARG A 40 -0.76 15.96 -24.18
N ARG A 41 -0.80 14.80 -24.86
CA ARG A 41 -1.30 14.79 -26.23
C ARG A 41 -2.71 15.30 -26.13
N ASP A 42 -2.91 16.41 -26.81
CA ASP A 42 -4.17 17.12 -26.88
C ASP A 42 -5.32 16.13 -27.12
N ARG A 43 -5.97 15.70 -26.03
CA ARG A 43 -7.09 14.74 -26.05
C ARG A 43 -8.35 15.36 -26.67
N SER A 44 -8.34 16.69 -26.91
CA SER A 44 -9.43 17.36 -27.61
C SER A 44 -9.61 16.89 -29.04
N LYS A 45 -8.58 16.25 -29.62
CA LYS A 45 -8.59 15.69 -30.98
C LYS A 45 -9.08 14.24 -31.11
N LEU A 46 -9.40 13.56 -30.01
CA LEU A 46 -9.96 12.21 -30.04
C LEU A 46 -11.49 12.26 -30.00
N ASN A 47 -12.09 12.45 -31.16
CA ASN A 47 -13.55 12.35 -31.38
C ASN A 47 -14.03 10.89 -31.31
N SER A 48 -14.08 10.31 -30.08
CA SER A 48 -14.74 9.01 -29.88
C SER A 48 -16.02 9.19 -29.06
N PRO A 49 -17.17 8.68 -29.54
CA PRO A 49 -18.44 8.75 -28.82
C PRO A 49 -18.40 8.07 -27.46
N ILE A 50 -17.54 7.08 -27.27
CA ILE A 50 -17.40 6.31 -26.01
C ILE A 50 -16.75 7.15 -24.91
N MET A 51 -15.94 8.18 -25.25
CA MET A 51 -15.34 9.09 -24.27
C MET A 51 -16.33 10.10 -23.65
N ARG A 52 -17.53 10.27 -24.24
CA ARG A 52 -18.55 11.19 -23.68
C ARG A 52 -19.29 10.61 -22.48
N MET A 53 -19.25 9.30 -22.24
CA MET A 53 -19.97 8.64 -21.14
C MET A 53 -19.14 8.49 -19.86
N ASN A 54 -17.81 8.56 -19.94
CA ASN A 54 -16.96 8.46 -18.76
C ASN A 54 -16.33 9.81 -18.46
N LYS A 55 -16.56 10.35 -17.25
CA LYS A 55 -15.70 11.41 -16.70
C LYS A 55 -14.25 11.03 -16.96
N PRO A 56 -13.39 11.94 -17.48
CA PRO A 56 -11.99 11.64 -17.64
C PRO A 56 -11.47 11.13 -16.28
N LEU A 57 -10.90 9.93 -16.26
CA LEU A 57 -10.17 9.43 -15.11
C LEU A 57 -9.08 10.48 -14.84
N ASN A 58 -9.31 11.27 -13.81
CA ASN A 58 -8.34 12.27 -13.39
C ASN A 58 -7.24 11.51 -12.66
N TYR A 59 -6.15 11.21 -13.36
CA TYR A 59 -4.95 10.58 -12.78
C TYR A 59 -4.08 11.60 -12.04
N ASP A 60 -4.66 12.72 -11.64
CA ASP A 60 -4.01 13.69 -10.78
C ASP A 60 -4.17 13.23 -9.33
N PHE A 61 -3.18 12.48 -8.87
CA PHE A 61 -3.11 11.99 -7.49
C PHE A 61 -2.57 13.04 -6.53
N GLY A 62 -2.37 14.28 -6.98
CA GLY A 62 -1.82 15.39 -6.20
C GLY A 62 -0.34 15.67 -6.49
N GLU A 63 0.17 16.75 -5.91
CA GLU A 63 1.55 17.22 -6.15
C GLU A 63 2.61 16.21 -5.73
N TRP A 64 2.31 15.36 -4.75
CA TRP A 64 3.19 14.34 -4.19
C TRP A 64 3.49 13.14 -5.14
N ASP A 65 2.70 12.95 -6.20
CA ASP A 65 2.95 11.88 -7.20
C ASP A 65 3.62 12.43 -8.48
N ASN A 66 4.27 13.60 -8.39
CA ASN A 66 4.84 14.31 -9.53
C ASN A 66 6.31 14.71 -9.30
N MET A 67 7.06 13.83 -8.66
CA MET A 67 8.47 14.01 -8.37
C MET A 67 9.34 13.68 -9.59
N ASP A 68 10.52 14.28 -9.70
CA ASP A 68 11.54 13.75 -10.60
C ASP A 68 12.05 12.39 -10.09
N ARG A 69 12.80 11.68 -10.95
CA ARG A 69 13.28 10.33 -10.62
C ARG A 69 14.20 10.32 -9.39
N LYS A 70 15.02 11.32 -9.23
CA LYS A 70 15.98 11.41 -8.12
C LYS A 70 15.24 11.72 -6.82
N GLU A 71 14.35 12.70 -6.85
CA GLU A 71 13.51 13.07 -5.72
C GLU A 71 12.65 11.90 -5.24
N PHE A 72 12.04 11.16 -6.17
CA PHE A 72 11.27 9.96 -5.86
C PHE A 72 12.09 8.88 -5.14
N LEU A 73 13.30 8.60 -5.64
CA LEU A 73 14.18 7.62 -5.01
C LEU A 73 14.70 8.10 -3.64
N GLU A 74 14.97 9.40 -3.49
CA GLU A 74 15.36 9.98 -2.20
C GLU A 74 14.21 9.91 -1.19
N PHE A 75 12.99 10.25 -1.59
CA PHE A 75 11.80 10.10 -0.76
C PHE A 75 11.59 8.64 -0.37
N THR A 76 11.68 7.72 -1.34
CA THR A 76 11.58 6.26 -1.09
C THR A 76 12.60 5.80 -0.06
N ASN A 77 13.86 6.22 -0.18
CA ASN A 77 14.89 5.88 0.81
C ASN A 77 14.55 6.40 2.20
N LYS A 78 14.07 7.64 2.32
CA LYS A 78 13.79 8.28 3.60
C LYS A 78 12.68 7.55 4.36
N TRP A 79 11.53 7.32 3.74
CA TRP A 79 10.43 6.64 4.42
C TRP A 79 10.73 5.17 4.69
N LEU A 80 11.36 4.46 3.74
CA LEU A 80 11.72 3.06 3.91
C LEU A 80 12.70 2.88 5.08
N LYS A 81 13.72 3.74 5.20
CA LYS A 81 14.66 3.76 6.33
C LYS A 81 13.94 3.92 7.66
N GLN A 82 12.99 4.86 7.75
CA GLN A 82 12.25 5.07 8.98
C GLN A 82 11.35 3.88 9.30
N CYS A 83 10.69 3.28 8.32
CA CYS A 83 9.91 2.06 8.52
C CYS A 83 10.78 0.89 9.02
N CYS A 84 11.97 0.72 8.45
CA CYS A 84 12.93 -0.29 8.92
C CYS A 84 13.40 -0.03 10.36
N ARG A 85 13.56 1.24 10.76
CA ARG A 85 13.96 1.62 12.13
C ARG A 85 12.89 1.26 13.14
N VAL A 86 11.64 1.65 12.88
CA VAL A 86 10.51 1.43 13.81
C VAL A 86 10.03 -0.02 13.84
N LEU A 87 10.37 -0.83 12.83
CA LEU A 87 10.02 -2.24 12.77
C LEU A 87 10.83 -3.03 13.81
N LYS A 88 10.16 -3.84 14.61
CA LYS A 88 10.79 -4.76 15.57
C LYS A 88 11.64 -5.82 14.86
N LYS A 89 12.60 -6.39 15.57
CA LYS A 89 13.27 -7.64 15.15
C LYS A 89 12.20 -8.71 14.93
N SER A 90 12.39 -9.52 13.89
CA SER A 90 11.41 -10.54 13.44
C SER A 90 10.11 -9.98 12.86
N GLY A 91 9.95 -8.67 12.77
CA GLY A 91 8.81 -8.03 12.13
C GLY A 91 8.85 -8.12 10.60
N ALA A 92 7.68 -8.00 9.97
CA ALA A 92 7.53 -7.99 8.53
C ALA A 92 7.33 -6.56 7.99
N ILE A 93 7.92 -6.28 6.83
CA ILE A 93 7.62 -5.09 6.03
C ILE A 93 7.09 -5.52 4.68
N ILE A 94 5.93 -5.01 4.32
CA ILE A 94 5.18 -5.34 3.11
C ILE A 94 4.91 -4.03 2.39
N SER A 95 5.33 -3.93 1.14
CA SER A 95 5.07 -2.70 0.38
C SER A 95 4.56 -3.02 -1.01
N PHE A 96 3.43 -2.45 -1.35
CA PHE A 96 3.01 -2.30 -2.74
C PHE A 96 3.97 -1.35 -3.42
N PHE A 97 4.32 -1.61 -4.69
CA PHE A 97 5.23 -0.72 -5.41
C PHE A 97 5.14 -0.90 -6.93
N SER A 98 5.67 0.09 -7.66
CA SER A 98 5.70 0.02 -9.12
C SER A 98 6.51 -1.19 -9.60
N LYS A 99 6.08 -1.80 -10.69
CA LYS A 99 6.79 -2.94 -11.31
C LYS A 99 8.22 -2.59 -11.76
N GLU A 100 8.45 -1.32 -12.10
CA GLU A 100 9.75 -0.82 -12.53
C GLU A 100 10.74 -0.72 -11.36
N ASP A 101 10.25 -0.49 -10.14
CA ASP A 101 11.10 -0.11 -9.01
C ASP A 101 11.03 -1.07 -7.81
N ILE A 102 10.19 -2.09 -7.86
CA ILE A 102 9.95 -2.95 -6.70
C ILE A 102 11.24 -3.62 -6.16
N SER A 103 12.15 -3.99 -7.04
CA SER A 103 13.43 -4.57 -6.63
C SER A 103 14.34 -3.59 -5.89
N TYR A 104 14.15 -2.29 -6.11
CA TYR A 104 14.88 -1.24 -5.42
C TYR A 104 14.63 -1.24 -3.92
N LEU A 105 13.39 -1.54 -3.49
CA LEU A 105 13.05 -1.64 -2.07
C LEU A 105 13.93 -2.67 -1.36
N GLY A 106 14.02 -3.88 -1.90
CA GLY A 106 14.82 -4.95 -1.30
C GLY A 106 16.32 -4.66 -1.32
N TRP A 107 16.81 -4.06 -2.41
CA TRP A 107 18.20 -3.66 -2.51
C TRP A 107 18.58 -2.62 -1.47
N LYS A 108 17.73 -1.61 -1.24
CA LYS A 108 17.98 -0.57 -0.24
C LYS A 108 17.71 -1.03 1.19
N ALA A 109 16.64 -1.75 1.44
CA ALA A 109 16.27 -2.19 2.78
C ALA A 109 17.32 -3.11 3.42
N LYS A 110 18.11 -3.79 2.60
CA LYS A 110 19.27 -4.58 3.06
C LYS A 110 20.25 -3.76 3.89
N ASP A 111 20.47 -2.49 3.54
CA ASP A 111 21.35 -1.57 4.27
C ASP A 111 20.85 -1.30 5.71
N TRP A 112 19.60 -1.61 6.00
CA TRP A 112 18.95 -1.41 7.32
C TRP A 112 18.51 -2.72 7.98
N GLY A 113 19.15 -3.84 7.60
CA GLY A 113 18.94 -5.14 8.23
C GLY A 113 17.66 -5.86 7.83
N ILE A 114 17.07 -5.47 6.68
CA ILE A 114 15.91 -6.17 6.12
C ILE A 114 16.36 -7.18 5.08
N ARG A 115 15.89 -8.41 5.22
CA ARG A 115 16.05 -9.47 4.23
C ARG A 115 14.79 -9.53 3.36
N THR A 116 14.94 -9.41 2.05
CA THR A 116 13.86 -9.72 1.10
C THR A 116 13.49 -11.19 1.22
N ARG A 117 12.20 -11.47 1.40
CA ARG A 117 11.65 -12.82 1.47
C ARG A 117 11.08 -13.26 0.13
N THR A 118 10.25 -12.41 -0.46
CA THR A 118 9.63 -12.68 -1.77
C THR A 118 9.09 -11.40 -2.40
N ILE A 119 8.70 -11.52 -3.66
CA ILE A 119 7.78 -10.60 -4.32
C ILE A 119 6.52 -11.38 -4.62
N LEU A 120 5.37 -10.85 -4.19
CA LEU A 120 4.06 -11.39 -4.46
C LEU A 120 3.46 -10.71 -5.68
N SER A 121 2.63 -11.42 -6.41
CA SER A 121 1.83 -10.90 -7.52
C SER A 121 0.35 -10.91 -7.14
N TRP A 122 -0.27 -9.74 -7.11
CA TRP A 122 -1.73 -9.63 -6.99
C TRP A 122 -2.33 -9.48 -8.38
N HIS A 123 -3.06 -10.50 -8.82
CA HIS A 123 -3.80 -10.50 -10.08
C HIS A 123 -5.22 -9.98 -9.88
N LYS A 124 -5.56 -8.95 -10.67
CA LYS A 124 -6.89 -8.35 -10.70
C LYS A 124 -7.75 -9.10 -11.70
N THR A 125 -8.84 -9.73 -11.24
CA THR A 125 -9.76 -10.46 -12.14
C THR A 125 -10.57 -9.53 -13.04
N ASN A 126 -10.63 -8.23 -12.70
CA ASN A 126 -11.35 -7.18 -13.44
C ASN A 126 -10.43 -6.00 -13.82
N PRO A 127 -9.32 -6.23 -14.56
CA PRO A 127 -8.41 -5.16 -14.94
C PRO A 127 -9.10 -4.13 -15.84
N VAL A 128 -8.59 -2.89 -15.83
CA VAL A 128 -9.10 -1.83 -16.72
C VAL A 128 -8.88 -2.24 -18.18
N PRO A 129 -9.92 -2.21 -19.02
CA PRO A 129 -9.83 -2.60 -20.42
C PRO A 129 -8.84 -1.75 -21.22
N SER A 130 -8.08 -2.36 -22.13
CA SER A 130 -7.24 -1.64 -23.10
C SER A 130 -8.01 -1.30 -24.36
N PHE A 131 -8.49 -0.08 -24.45
CA PHE A 131 -9.25 0.38 -25.64
C PHE A 131 -8.39 0.48 -26.89
N ARG A 132 -7.09 0.73 -26.77
CA ARG A 132 -6.16 0.86 -27.90
C ARG A 132 -5.67 -0.47 -28.43
N LYS A 133 -5.79 -1.55 -27.69
CA LYS A 133 -5.34 -2.91 -28.06
C LYS A 133 -3.87 -2.99 -28.54
N VAL A 134 -3.01 -2.11 -28.01
CA VAL A 134 -1.59 -2.01 -28.40
C VAL A 134 -0.64 -2.50 -27.32
N ASN A 135 -1.15 -2.99 -26.19
CA ASN A 135 -0.36 -3.53 -25.09
C ASN A 135 -1.19 -4.52 -24.27
N TYR A 136 -0.51 -5.31 -23.46
CA TYR A 136 -1.15 -6.16 -22.45
C TYR A 136 -1.94 -5.33 -21.44
N LEU A 137 -2.98 -5.94 -20.84
CA LEU A 137 -3.70 -5.36 -19.73
C LEU A 137 -2.81 -5.32 -18.50
N SER A 138 -2.85 -4.21 -17.73
CA SER A 138 -2.17 -4.10 -16.45
C SER A 138 -2.99 -4.81 -15.37
N ALA A 139 -2.99 -6.14 -15.42
CA ALA A 139 -3.78 -6.97 -14.53
C ALA A 139 -3.08 -7.31 -13.22
N CYS A 140 -1.77 -7.08 -13.10
CA CYS A 140 -1.03 -7.41 -11.89
C CYS A 140 -0.47 -6.17 -11.20
N GLU A 141 -0.54 -6.16 -9.87
CA GLU A 141 0.28 -5.33 -8.99
C GLU A 141 1.27 -6.21 -8.21
N PHE A 142 2.38 -5.62 -7.81
CA PHE A 142 3.44 -6.34 -7.13
C PHE A 142 3.61 -5.84 -5.71
N ILE A 143 3.94 -6.77 -4.82
CA ILE A 143 4.07 -6.52 -3.38
C ILE A 143 5.42 -7.09 -2.94
N TRP A 144 6.31 -6.24 -2.49
CA TRP A 144 7.56 -6.66 -1.88
C TRP A 144 7.35 -7.03 -0.42
N VAL A 145 7.91 -8.15 0.00
CA VAL A 145 7.88 -8.65 1.37
C VAL A 145 9.30 -8.81 1.89
N GLY A 146 9.59 -8.12 2.98
CA GLY A 146 10.84 -8.22 3.71
C GLY A 146 10.63 -8.53 5.19
N SER A 147 11.68 -8.96 5.88
CA SER A 147 11.66 -9.15 7.32
C SER A 147 12.93 -8.61 7.96
N LYS A 148 12.82 -8.08 9.19
CA LYS A 148 13.97 -7.60 9.97
C LYS A 148 14.63 -8.74 10.71
N GLY A 149 15.95 -8.89 10.52
CA GLY A 149 16.77 -9.95 11.16
C GLY A 149 16.82 -11.25 10.35
N ASP A 150 17.71 -12.15 10.78
CA ASP A 150 18.15 -13.28 9.95
C ASP A 150 17.42 -14.61 10.22
N LYS A 151 16.97 -14.86 11.44
CA LYS A 151 16.59 -16.23 11.85
C LYS A 151 15.11 -16.51 11.94
N SER A 152 14.36 -15.72 12.65
CA SER A 152 12.91 -15.92 12.82
C SER A 152 12.15 -14.66 12.45
N TRP A 153 11.03 -14.84 11.79
CA TRP A 153 10.09 -13.77 11.53
C TRP A 153 8.69 -14.33 11.65
N THR A 154 7.73 -13.48 11.94
CA THR A 154 6.34 -13.91 12.03
C THR A 154 5.85 -14.33 10.66
N PHE A 155 5.60 -15.61 10.49
CA PHE A 155 5.10 -16.22 9.27
C PHE A 155 4.18 -17.40 9.62
N ASN A 156 2.89 -17.15 9.57
CA ASN A 156 1.85 -18.13 9.86
C ASN A 156 1.56 -18.94 8.60
N PHE A 157 2.23 -20.10 8.47
CA PHE A 157 2.03 -20.97 7.34
C PHE A 157 0.60 -21.54 7.36
N LEU A 158 -0.14 -21.34 6.28
CA LEU A 158 -1.46 -21.92 6.07
C LEU A 158 -1.32 -23.29 5.38
N GLN A 159 -2.19 -23.59 4.44
CA GLN A 159 -2.06 -24.80 3.63
C GLN A 159 -1.17 -24.53 2.41
N GLN A 160 -0.45 -25.57 1.94
CA GLN A 160 0.49 -25.45 0.81
C GLN A 160 -0.11 -24.75 -0.41
N LYS A 161 -1.36 -25.06 -0.75
CA LYS A 161 -2.09 -24.46 -1.88
C LYS A 161 -2.41 -22.97 -1.72
N GLU A 162 -2.37 -22.46 -0.48
CA GLU A 162 -2.68 -21.06 -0.15
C GLU A 162 -1.41 -20.21 -0.02
N MET A 163 -0.23 -20.86 -0.07
CA MET A 163 1.06 -20.22 0.14
C MET A 163 1.83 -19.91 -1.15
N HIS A 164 1.12 -19.83 -2.26
CA HIS A 164 1.72 -19.35 -3.49
C HIS A 164 2.01 -17.84 -3.38
N ASN A 165 3.09 -17.39 -4.03
CA ASN A 165 3.39 -15.96 -4.11
C ASN A 165 2.49 -15.22 -5.12
N PHE A 166 1.25 -15.62 -5.18
CA PHE A 166 0.21 -15.15 -6.09
C PHE A 166 -1.11 -15.05 -5.35
N PHE A 167 -1.80 -13.91 -5.49
CA PHE A 167 -3.13 -13.70 -4.94
C PHE A 167 -4.04 -13.18 -6.04
N GLU A 168 -5.25 -13.73 -6.13
CA GLU A 168 -6.22 -13.33 -7.13
C GLU A 168 -7.49 -12.79 -6.48
N THR A 169 -7.88 -11.59 -6.87
CA THR A 169 -9.16 -10.99 -6.47
C THR A 169 -9.53 -9.84 -7.40
N ALA A 170 -10.82 -9.48 -7.39
CA ALA A 170 -11.26 -8.29 -8.10
C ALA A 170 -10.65 -7.03 -7.46
N ASN A 171 -10.39 -6.02 -8.28
CA ASN A 171 -10.06 -4.69 -7.80
C ASN A 171 -11.32 -4.05 -7.21
N SER A 172 -11.24 -3.51 -6.01
CA SER A 172 -12.34 -2.77 -5.36
C SER A 172 -12.57 -1.38 -5.97
N SER A 173 -11.62 -0.86 -6.73
CA SER A 173 -11.73 0.46 -7.37
C SER A 173 -12.79 0.47 -8.46
N GLY A 174 -13.78 1.34 -8.33
CA GLY A 174 -14.89 1.51 -9.29
C GLY A 174 -16.27 1.06 -8.80
N TYR A 175 -16.33 0.20 -7.78
CA TYR A 175 -17.52 -0.15 -7.02
C TYR A 175 -17.30 0.12 -5.53
N GLY A 176 -16.33 0.99 -5.21
CA GLY A 176 -15.78 1.17 -3.88
C GLY A 176 -16.78 1.75 -2.88
N ILE A 177 -16.63 1.31 -1.66
CA ILE A 177 -17.30 1.81 -0.46
C ILE A 177 -16.89 3.27 -0.20
N THR A 178 -15.79 3.74 -0.82
CA THR A 178 -15.26 5.10 -0.65
C THR A 178 -14.96 5.78 -1.97
N GLU A 179 -14.86 7.12 -1.96
CA GLU A 179 -14.40 7.94 -3.10
C GLU A 179 -12.89 7.82 -3.38
N HIS A 180 -12.17 6.94 -2.69
CA HIS A 180 -10.72 6.78 -2.87
C HIS A 180 -10.44 5.95 -4.14
N PRO A 181 -9.66 6.48 -5.10
CA PRO A 181 -9.52 5.88 -6.44
C PRO A 181 -8.72 4.58 -6.49
N THR A 182 -7.95 4.25 -5.45
CA THR A 182 -6.98 3.14 -5.44
C THR A 182 -7.06 2.28 -4.18
N GLU A 183 -8.27 2.05 -3.66
CA GLU A 183 -8.45 1.25 -2.45
C GLU A 183 -8.01 -0.22 -2.68
N LYS A 184 -7.18 -0.75 -1.79
CA LYS A 184 -6.77 -2.15 -1.84
C LYS A 184 -7.88 -3.06 -1.28
N PRO A 185 -8.11 -4.26 -1.87
CA PRO A 185 -9.13 -5.19 -1.38
C PRO A 185 -8.88 -5.63 0.06
N GLU A 186 -9.92 -5.63 0.88
CA GLU A 186 -9.83 -6.09 2.27
C GLU A 186 -9.40 -7.56 2.38
N SER A 187 -9.79 -8.41 1.42
CA SER A 187 -9.39 -9.82 1.36
C SER A 187 -7.87 -9.99 1.17
N LEU A 188 -7.26 -9.18 0.32
CA LEU A 188 -5.81 -9.18 0.11
C LEU A 188 -5.07 -8.73 1.38
N LEU A 189 -5.51 -7.62 1.99
CA LEU A 189 -4.90 -7.13 3.23
C LEU A 189 -5.11 -8.11 4.39
N GLY A 190 -6.27 -8.74 4.49
CA GLY A 190 -6.57 -9.77 5.48
C GLY A 190 -5.65 -10.99 5.35
N TRP A 191 -5.41 -11.44 4.13
CA TRP A 191 -4.48 -12.51 3.83
C TRP A 191 -3.05 -12.15 4.27
N LEU A 192 -2.56 -10.97 3.89
CA LEU A 192 -1.24 -10.47 4.30
C LEU A 192 -1.11 -10.33 5.81
N ILE A 193 -2.11 -9.74 6.48
CA ILE A 193 -2.12 -9.54 7.93
C ILE A 193 -2.11 -10.87 8.67
N ASN A 194 -2.90 -11.85 8.26
CA ASN A 194 -2.94 -13.17 8.90
C ASN A 194 -1.61 -13.90 8.83
N ILE A 195 -0.94 -13.87 7.67
CA ILE A 195 0.33 -14.57 7.47
C ILE A 195 1.45 -13.89 8.28
N HIS A 196 1.49 -12.57 8.32
CA HIS A 196 2.66 -11.84 8.80
C HIS A 196 2.50 -11.25 10.20
N THR A 197 1.36 -11.47 10.86
CA THR A 197 1.11 -10.95 12.21
C THR A 197 0.33 -11.93 13.07
N ASN A 198 0.40 -11.75 14.39
CA ASN A 198 -0.43 -12.43 15.38
C ASN A 198 -1.45 -11.47 16.00
N LYS A 199 -2.52 -11.99 16.64
CA LYS A 199 -3.48 -11.19 17.39
C LYS A 199 -2.77 -10.31 18.40
N GLY A 200 -3.18 -9.04 18.51
CA GLY A 200 -2.58 -8.04 19.38
C GLY A 200 -1.33 -7.35 18.81
N ASN A 201 -0.75 -7.82 17.71
CA ASN A 201 0.36 -7.14 17.05
C ASN A 201 -0.02 -5.75 16.55
N ILE A 202 0.96 -4.86 16.47
CA ILE A 202 0.81 -3.47 16.00
C ILE A 202 1.22 -3.41 14.53
N ILE A 203 0.28 -3.00 13.68
CA ILE A 203 0.49 -2.78 12.26
C ILE A 203 0.60 -1.28 12.00
N LEU A 204 1.66 -0.86 11.32
CA LEU A 204 1.85 0.51 10.85
C LEU A 204 1.52 0.59 9.36
N ASP A 205 0.64 1.49 9.00
CA ASP A 205 0.42 1.93 7.63
C ASP A 205 0.89 3.40 7.50
N PRO A 206 2.05 3.63 6.87
CA PRO A 206 2.61 4.98 6.75
C PRO A 206 1.95 5.83 5.65
N PHE A 207 1.06 5.24 4.83
CA PHE A 207 0.35 5.90 3.72
C PHE A 207 -1.12 5.44 3.72
N MET A 208 -1.83 5.74 4.81
CA MET A 208 -3.05 5.03 5.17
C MET A 208 -4.22 5.27 4.21
N GLY A 209 -4.29 6.42 3.53
CA GLY A 209 -5.41 6.76 2.66
C GLY A 209 -6.76 6.64 3.37
N SER A 210 -7.70 5.92 2.76
CA SER A 210 -9.04 5.67 3.30
C SER A 210 -9.11 4.67 4.47
N GLY A 211 -7.96 4.16 4.96
CA GLY A 211 -7.87 3.38 6.19
C GLY A 211 -8.17 1.89 6.07
N THR A 212 -8.11 1.30 4.89
CA THR A 212 -8.43 -0.12 4.70
C THR A 212 -7.56 -1.04 5.54
N THR A 213 -6.24 -0.76 5.63
CA THR A 213 -5.31 -1.52 6.49
C THR A 213 -5.75 -1.48 7.95
N ALA A 214 -6.14 -0.30 8.47
CA ALA A 214 -6.57 -0.15 9.86
C ALA A 214 -7.89 -0.86 10.15
N VAL A 215 -8.86 -0.78 9.23
CA VAL A 215 -10.15 -1.50 9.33
C VAL A 215 -9.92 -3.01 9.38
N VAL A 216 -9.10 -3.53 8.47
CA VAL A 216 -8.79 -4.96 8.43
C VAL A 216 -7.99 -5.39 9.66
N ALA A 217 -7.02 -4.60 10.11
CA ALA A 217 -6.30 -4.87 11.36
C ALA A 217 -7.25 -5.02 12.55
N LYS A 218 -8.23 -4.09 12.69
CA LYS A 218 -9.26 -4.16 13.73
C LYS A 218 -10.10 -5.43 13.62
N LYS A 219 -10.60 -5.77 12.42
CA LYS A 219 -11.37 -7.00 12.15
C LYS A 219 -10.63 -8.28 12.57
N PHE A 220 -9.32 -8.31 12.40
CA PHE A 220 -8.48 -9.46 12.75
C PHE A 220 -7.89 -9.39 14.16
N ALA A 221 -8.38 -8.52 15.04
CA ALA A 221 -7.89 -8.32 16.40
C ALA A 221 -6.39 -7.92 16.48
N ARG A 222 -5.92 -7.16 15.49
CA ARG A 222 -4.63 -6.47 15.52
C ARG A 222 -4.85 -5.01 15.90
N LYS A 223 -3.78 -4.37 16.37
CA LYS A 223 -3.73 -2.94 16.64
C LYS A 223 -3.16 -2.24 15.42
N TYR A 224 -3.56 -0.99 15.19
CA TYR A 224 -3.10 -0.22 14.03
C TYR A 224 -2.50 1.12 14.44
N ILE A 225 -1.67 1.64 13.56
CA ILE A 225 -1.21 3.03 13.51
C ILE A 225 -1.26 3.44 12.06
N GLY A 226 -1.97 4.51 11.75
CA GLY A 226 -2.03 5.07 10.41
C GLY A 226 -1.38 6.45 10.37
N ILE A 227 -0.72 6.78 9.25
CA ILE A 227 -0.24 8.14 8.96
C ILE A 227 -0.87 8.56 7.65
N GLU A 228 -1.47 9.75 7.62
CA GLU A 228 -2.11 10.31 6.44
C GLU A 228 -1.96 11.83 6.44
N ILE A 229 -1.61 12.40 5.28
CA ILE A 229 -1.43 13.83 5.12
C ILE A 229 -2.73 14.53 4.72
N ASN A 230 -3.66 13.82 4.12
CA ASN A 230 -4.90 14.37 3.60
C ASN A 230 -6.04 14.25 4.61
N GLU A 231 -6.48 15.39 5.14
CA GLU A 231 -7.56 15.44 6.14
C GLU A 231 -8.88 14.80 5.66
N LYS A 232 -9.20 14.88 4.36
CA LYS A 232 -10.39 14.24 3.78
C LYS A 232 -10.32 12.72 3.94
N TYR A 233 -9.16 12.12 3.67
CA TYR A 233 -8.97 10.68 3.82
C TYR A 233 -8.98 10.24 5.28
N ILE A 234 -8.44 11.05 6.18
CA ILE A 234 -8.54 10.79 7.62
C ILE A 234 -10.00 10.69 8.07
N LYS A 235 -10.84 11.64 7.69
CA LYS A 235 -12.28 11.62 8.03
C LYS A 235 -13.00 10.38 7.48
N ILE A 236 -12.64 9.95 6.27
CA ILE A 236 -13.16 8.70 5.69
C ILE A 236 -12.72 7.50 6.53
N ALA A 237 -11.44 7.41 6.86
CA ALA A 237 -10.87 6.33 7.65
C ALA A 237 -11.49 6.26 9.06
N GLU A 238 -11.65 7.40 9.73
CA GLU A 238 -12.29 7.49 11.04
C GLU A 238 -13.74 7.01 11.00
N THR A 239 -14.50 7.42 9.97
CA THR A 239 -15.89 6.97 9.77
C THR A 239 -15.95 5.45 9.59
N ARG A 240 -15.06 4.87 8.79
CA ARG A 240 -14.99 3.41 8.60
C ARG A 240 -14.62 2.67 9.88
N LEU A 241 -13.68 3.21 10.65
CA LEU A 241 -13.25 2.62 11.91
C LEU A 241 -14.29 2.74 13.03
N ALA A 242 -15.13 3.77 12.98
CA ALA A 242 -16.25 3.94 13.92
C ALA A 242 -17.43 2.99 13.63
N GLN A 243 -17.54 2.46 12.41
CA GLN A 243 -18.54 1.44 12.11
C GLN A 243 -18.25 0.20 12.96
N GLU A 244 -19.17 -0.13 13.86
CA GLU A 244 -19.07 -1.36 14.65
C GLU A 244 -19.15 -2.55 13.70
N VAL A 245 -18.15 -3.42 13.76
CA VAL A 245 -18.25 -4.71 13.10
C VAL A 245 -19.11 -5.58 14.01
N LEU A 246 -20.39 -5.61 13.75
CA LEU A 246 -21.27 -6.61 14.34
C LEU A 246 -20.82 -7.98 13.80
N PHE A 247 -20.23 -8.79 14.66
CA PHE A 247 -19.94 -10.20 14.43
C PHE A 247 -20.99 -11.07 15.13
#